data_dc8132334e5985a3332b7d3d4b516d97
#
_entry.id   dc8132334e5985a3332b7d3d4b516d97
#
_cell.length_a   1.000
_cell.length_b   1.000
_cell.length_c   1.000
_cell.angle_alpha   90.00
_cell.angle_beta   90.00
_cell.angle_gamma   90.00
#
_symmetry.space_group_name_H-M   'P 1'
#
loop_
_entity.id
_entity.type
_entity.pdbx_description
1 polymer ?
#
loop_
_entity_poly.entity_id
_entity_poly.type
_entity_poly.pdbx_seq_one_letter_code
_entity_poly.pdbx_strand_id
1 'polypeptide(L)'
;MLDFAIRVAILKRNDFHLEDGMEQHHALALKEAGMKATPKRLAILEMLEGESAYASPEELWKRLRDKFERLGLPTVYRNLEELAASGVLSKVIHPNRQLYYYFCHNREHHHHFVCLSCRKVEDIPYCGIEALEREVSLRNGGKVLSHILQLNGLCGGCSKSGGNP
;
A
#
# COMPACT_ATOMS: atom_id res chain seq x y z
N MET A 1 40.53 -3.59 -15.72
CA MET A 1 39.92 -2.52 -14.95
C MET A 1 38.94 -1.80 -15.86
N LEU A 2 37.64 -2.10 -15.77
CA LEU A 2 36.63 -1.31 -16.49
C LEU A 2 36.48 0.05 -15.83
N ASP A 3 36.51 1.08 -16.67
CA ASP A 3 36.51 2.49 -16.30
C ASP A 3 35.31 2.84 -15.42
N PHE A 4 35.54 3.59 -14.36
CA PHE A 4 34.53 4.04 -13.39
C PHE A 4 33.37 4.79 -14.06
N ALA A 5 33.64 5.50 -15.17
CA ALA A 5 32.65 6.21 -15.96
C ALA A 5 31.64 5.27 -16.65
N ILE A 6 32.07 4.07 -17.09
CA ILE A 6 31.21 3.07 -17.72
C ILE A 6 30.27 2.44 -16.67
N ARG A 7 30.75 2.20 -15.44
CA ARG A 7 29.92 1.70 -14.33
C ARG A 7 28.82 2.68 -13.94
N VAL A 8 29.14 3.97 -13.85
CA VAL A 8 28.17 5.03 -13.54
C VAL A 8 27.12 5.18 -14.64
N ALA A 9 27.51 5.05 -15.91
CA ALA A 9 26.59 5.11 -17.05
C ALA A 9 25.64 3.90 -17.14
N ILE A 10 26.12 2.71 -16.76
CA ILE A 10 25.30 1.49 -16.71
C ILE A 10 24.27 1.56 -15.55
N LEU A 11 24.67 2.04 -14.37
CA LEU A 11 23.77 2.24 -13.24
C LEU A 11 22.65 3.26 -13.57
N LYS A 12 23.01 4.43 -14.14
CA LYS A 12 22.03 5.43 -14.57
C LYS A 12 21.09 4.95 -15.67
N ARG A 13 21.52 4.04 -16.55
CA ARG A 13 20.68 3.51 -17.62
C ARG A 13 19.70 2.44 -17.12
N ASN A 14 20.09 1.66 -16.12
CA ASN A 14 19.21 0.68 -15.47
C ASN A 14 18.14 1.34 -14.59
N ASP A 15 18.49 2.41 -13.86
CA ASP A 15 17.54 3.17 -13.04
C ASP A 15 16.46 3.82 -13.91
N PHE A 16 16.82 4.37 -15.08
CA PHE A 16 15.85 4.99 -16.01
C PHE A 16 14.84 3.98 -16.59
N HIS A 17 15.24 2.73 -16.87
CA HIS A 17 14.31 1.70 -17.34
C HIS A 17 13.41 1.13 -16.24
N LEU A 18 13.84 1.16 -14.99
CA LEU A 18 13.03 0.73 -13.83
C LEU A 18 11.96 1.78 -13.49
N GLU A 19 12.29 3.05 -13.55
CA GLU A 19 11.35 4.16 -13.30
C GLU A 19 10.24 4.21 -14.36
N ASP A 20 10.58 4.07 -15.65
CA ASP A 20 9.61 4.00 -16.77
C ASP A 20 8.65 2.80 -16.60
N GLY A 21 9.16 1.65 -16.19
CA GLY A 21 8.36 0.44 -15.96
C GLY A 21 7.39 0.58 -14.79
N MET A 22 7.80 1.20 -13.70
CA MET A 22 6.97 1.44 -12.52
C MET A 22 5.87 2.48 -12.79
N GLU A 23 6.19 3.58 -13.47
CA GLU A 23 5.20 4.59 -13.83
C GLU A 23 4.14 4.03 -14.77
N GLN A 24 4.52 3.18 -15.73
CA GLN A 24 3.58 2.48 -16.61
C GLN A 24 2.68 1.52 -15.84
N HIS A 25 3.21 0.80 -14.84
CA HIS A 25 2.45 -0.10 -13.98
C HIS A 25 1.41 0.66 -13.15
N HIS A 26 1.79 1.77 -12.51
CA HIS A 26 0.86 2.63 -11.78
C HIS A 26 -0.22 3.25 -12.67
N ALA A 27 0.16 3.71 -13.86
CA ALA A 27 -0.79 4.26 -14.82
C ALA A 27 -1.80 3.21 -15.30
N LEU A 28 -1.37 1.96 -15.48
CA LEU A 28 -2.24 0.84 -15.82
C LEU A 28 -3.21 0.52 -14.68
N ALA A 29 -2.72 0.40 -13.44
CA ALA A 29 -3.55 0.16 -12.27
C ALA A 29 -4.65 1.23 -12.09
N LEU A 30 -4.30 2.51 -12.30
CA LEU A 30 -5.26 3.60 -12.27
C LEU A 30 -6.30 3.49 -13.40
N LYS A 31 -5.86 3.16 -14.61
CA LYS A 31 -6.75 3.00 -15.78
C LYS A 31 -7.74 1.85 -15.58
N GLU A 32 -7.28 0.71 -15.08
CA GLU A 32 -8.13 -0.45 -14.77
C GLU A 32 -9.19 -0.12 -13.70
N ALA A 33 -8.82 0.73 -12.74
CA ALA A 33 -9.73 1.25 -11.72
C ALA A 33 -10.63 2.40 -12.22
N GLY A 34 -10.59 2.75 -13.53
CA GLY A 34 -11.39 3.83 -14.11
C GLY A 34 -10.91 5.24 -13.69
N MET A 35 -9.70 5.37 -13.22
CA MET A 35 -9.14 6.61 -12.69
C MET A 35 -8.16 7.27 -13.66
N LYS A 36 -8.11 8.60 -13.64
CA LYS A 36 -7.09 9.35 -14.40
C LYS A 36 -5.72 9.24 -13.73
N ALA A 37 -4.69 8.92 -14.49
CA ALA A 37 -3.29 8.94 -14.08
C ALA A 37 -2.80 10.41 -13.99
N THR A 38 -3.07 11.07 -12.87
CA THR A 38 -2.57 12.43 -12.63
C THR A 38 -1.19 12.37 -11.98
N PRO A 39 -0.31 13.38 -12.19
CA PRO A 39 1.03 13.39 -11.58
C PRO A 39 1.02 13.19 -10.06
N LYS A 40 0.00 13.73 -9.37
CA LYS A 40 -0.14 13.57 -7.91
C LYS A 40 -0.46 12.13 -7.51
N ARG A 41 -1.35 11.45 -8.24
CA ARG A 41 -1.69 10.03 -7.97
C ARG A 41 -0.52 9.12 -8.26
N LEU A 42 0.18 9.31 -9.39
CA LEU A 42 1.38 8.55 -9.72
C LEU A 42 2.44 8.68 -8.63
N ALA A 43 2.73 9.92 -8.19
CA ALA A 43 3.70 10.15 -7.12
C ALA A 43 3.29 9.55 -5.75
N ILE A 44 1.99 9.49 -5.44
CA ILE A 44 1.49 8.79 -4.25
C ILE A 44 1.77 7.30 -4.35
N LEU A 45 1.45 6.67 -5.50
CA LEU A 45 1.66 5.24 -5.71
C LEU A 45 3.15 4.87 -5.69
N GLU A 46 3.98 5.65 -6.38
CA GLU A 46 5.45 5.52 -6.38
C GLU A 46 6.02 5.51 -4.95
N MET A 47 5.58 6.44 -4.09
CA MET A 47 6.05 6.49 -2.70
C MET A 47 5.61 5.29 -1.87
N LEU A 48 4.38 4.82 -2.06
CA LEU A 48 3.85 3.69 -1.30
C LEU A 48 4.46 2.36 -1.75
N GLU A 49 4.78 2.21 -3.03
CA GLU A 49 5.43 1.01 -3.56
C GLU A 49 6.90 0.93 -3.15
N GLY A 50 7.64 2.03 -3.28
CA GLY A 50 9.08 2.08 -3.02
C GLY A 50 9.48 1.71 -1.59
N GLU A 51 8.58 1.85 -0.63
CA GLU A 51 8.83 1.54 0.77
C GLU A 51 8.32 0.16 1.20
N SER A 52 7.52 -0.51 0.37
CA SER A 52 6.82 -1.77 0.73
C SER A 52 6.14 -1.70 2.12
N ALA A 53 5.71 -0.50 2.50
CA ALA A 53 5.22 -0.16 3.82
C ALA A 53 3.98 0.73 3.71
N TYR A 54 3.16 0.70 4.75
CA TYR A 54 2.05 1.64 4.84
C TYR A 54 2.51 3.03 5.31
N ALA A 55 1.83 4.07 4.83
CA ALA A 55 2.11 5.45 5.21
C ALA A 55 0.83 6.23 5.56
N SER A 56 0.95 7.22 6.43
CA SER A 56 -0.13 8.14 6.75
C SER A 56 -0.25 9.26 5.71
N PRO A 57 -1.42 9.93 5.60
CA PRO A 57 -1.59 11.09 4.73
C PRO A 57 -0.59 12.21 5.03
N GLU A 58 -0.26 12.42 6.31
CA GLU A 58 0.68 13.44 6.75
C GLU A 58 2.13 13.13 6.34
N GLU A 59 2.54 11.85 6.42
CA GLU A 59 3.86 11.41 5.96
C GLU A 59 4.00 11.60 4.46
N LEU A 60 3.00 11.20 3.68
CA LEU A 60 2.96 11.39 2.24
C LEU A 60 2.94 12.88 1.85
N TRP A 61 2.13 13.69 2.54
CA TRP A 61 2.09 15.13 2.29
C TRP A 61 3.44 15.79 2.54
N LYS A 62 4.13 15.48 3.65
CA LYS A 62 5.44 16.05 3.97
C LYS A 62 6.47 15.82 2.87
N ARG A 63 6.41 14.68 2.18
CA ARG A 63 7.32 14.33 1.08
C ARG A 63 6.88 14.93 -0.26
N LEU A 64 5.58 14.95 -0.52
CA LEU A 64 5.02 15.40 -1.80
C LEU A 64 4.99 16.93 -1.93
N ARG A 65 4.90 17.68 -0.84
CA ARG A 65 4.82 19.14 -0.85
C ARG A 65 6.04 19.80 -1.51
N ASP A 66 7.21 19.16 -1.42
CA ASP A 66 8.44 19.67 -2.03
C ASP A 66 8.48 19.41 -3.55
N LYS A 67 7.76 18.35 -4.02
CA LYS A 67 7.60 18.02 -5.45
C LYS A 67 6.47 18.80 -6.13
N PHE A 68 5.45 19.22 -5.38
CA PHE A 68 4.26 19.88 -5.91
C PHE A 68 3.97 21.18 -5.17
N GLU A 69 4.22 22.29 -5.84
CA GLU A 69 3.78 23.61 -5.34
C GLU A 69 2.28 23.63 -5.02
N ARG A 70 1.89 24.25 -3.92
CA ARG A 70 0.49 24.38 -3.48
C ARG A 70 -0.23 23.05 -3.21
N LEU A 71 0.48 21.97 -2.88
CA LEU A 71 -0.13 20.73 -2.43
C LEU A 71 -0.58 20.85 -0.97
N GLY A 72 -1.87 21.03 -0.74
CA GLY A 72 -2.45 21.01 0.61
C GLY A 72 -2.72 19.59 1.09
N LEU A 73 -2.60 19.37 2.41
CA LEU A 73 -2.92 18.09 3.06
C LEU A 73 -4.35 17.56 2.70
N PRO A 74 -5.41 18.41 2.62
CA PRO A 74 -6.73 17.95 2.19
C PRO A 74 -6.74 17.33 0.79
N THR A 75 -5.86 17.79 -0.11
CA THR A 75 -5.74 17.21 -1.46
C THR A 75 -5.15 15.81 -1.40
N VAL A 76 -4.17 15.58 -0.51
CA VAL A 76 -3.59 14.24 -0.31
C VAL A 76 -4.65 13.29 0.25
N TYR A 77 -5.36 13.67 1.30
CA TYR A 77 -6.46 12.91 1.86
C TYR A 77 -7.49 12.50 0.80
N ARG A 78 -7.97 13.46 0.01
CA ARG A 78 -8.94 13.18 -1.05
C ARG A 78 -8.42 12.17 -2.06
N ASN A 79 -7.18 12.31 -2.54
CA ASN A 79 -6.60 11.33 -3.48
C ASN A 79 -6.47 9.94 -2.85
N LEU A 80 -6.04 9.83 -1.60
CA LEU A 80 -5.92 8.55 -0.90
C LEU A 80 -7.28 7.88 -0.71
N GLU A 81 -8.31 8.64 -0.33
CA GLU A 81 -9.68 8.11 -0.21
C GLU A 81 -10.25 7.65 -1.56
N GLU A 82 -10.07 8.42 -2.62
CA GLU A 82 -10.50 8.05 -3.97
C GLU A 82 -9.76 6.79 -4.46
N LEU A 83 -8.44 6.69 -4.24
CA LEU A 83 -7.62 5.53 -4.59
C LEU A 83 -8.03 4.29 -3.78
N ALA A 84 -8.35 4.45 -2.51
CA ALA A 84 -8.83 3.35 -1.67
C ALA A 84 -10.25 2.92 -2.06
N ALA A 85 -11.15 3.86 -2.34
CA ALA A 85 -12.51 3.55 -2.80
C ALA A 85 -12.53 2.82 -4.15
N SER A 86 -11.55 3.07 -5.01
CA SER A 86 -11.39 2.38 -6.30
C SER A 86 -10.64 1.04 -6.21
N GLY A 87 -10.18 0.65 -5.00
CA GLY A 87 -9.43 -0.59 -4.77
C GLY A 87 -7.96 -0.53 -5.23
N VAL A 88 -7.43 0.64 -5.62
CA VAL A 88 -6.01 0.79 -5.96
C VAL A 88 -5.14 0.76 -4.70
N LEU A 89 -5.63 1.36 -3.61
CA LEU A 89 -4.99 1.30 -2.31
C LEU A 89 -5.81 0.48 -1.31
N SER A 90 -5.15 -0.15 -0.39
CA SER A 90 -5.74 -0.75 0.80
C SER A 90 -5.56 0.17 2.02
N LYS A 91 -6.59 0.24 2.88
CA LYS A 91 -6.53 0.93 4.15
C LYS A 91 -5.97 0.00 5.21
N VAL A 92 -5.04 0.50 6.03
CA VAL A 92 -4.49 -0.19 7.19
C VAL A 92 -5.02 0.46 8.45
N ILE A 93 -5.76 -0.31 9.26
CA ILE A 93 -6.27 0.13 10.56
C ILE A 93 -5.22 -0.20 11.61
N HIS A 94 -4.54 0.83 12.10
CA HIS A 94 -3.49 0.68 13.10
C HIS A 94 -4.07 0.78 14.53
N PRO A 95 -3.51 0.08 15.54
CA PRO A 95 -3.97 0.14 16.94
C PRO A 95 -3.94 1.55 17.56
N ASN A 96 -3.11 2.47 17.04
CA ASN A 96 -3.09 3.88 17.44
C ASN A 96 -4.31 4.68 16.95
N ARG A 97 -5.28 4.04 16.30
CA ARG A 97 -6.50 4.63 15.69
C ARG A 97 -6.25 5.61 14.56
N GLN A 98 -5.03 5.66 14.02
CA GLN A 98 -4.73 6.40 12.79
C GLN A 98 -4.94 5.51 11.57
N LEU A 99 -5.33 6.15 10.46
CA LEU A 99 -5.52 5.49 9.18
C LEU A 99 -4.25 5.63 8.35
N TYR A 100 -3.82 4.52 7.79
CA TYR A 100 -2.70 4.44 6.87
C TYR A 100 -3.15 3.82 5.56
N TYR A 101 -2.35 4.00 4.54
CA TYR A 101 -2.59 3.48 3.20
C TYR A 101 -1.41 2.66 2.71
N TYR A 102 -1.72 1.65 1.91
CA TYR A 102 -0.77 0.71 1.37
C TYR A 102 -1.13 0.39 -0.08
N PHE A 103 -0.15 0.30 -0.97
CA PHE A 103 -0.36 -0.11 -2.36
C PHE A 103 -0.32 -1.63 -2.45
N CYS A 104 -1.48 -2.25 -2.75
CA CYS A 104 -1.62 -3.68 -2.88
C CYS A 104 -1.65 -4.09 -4.34
N HIS A 105 -0.72 -4.96 -4.75
CA HIS A 105 -0.66 -5.50 -6.11
C HIS A 105 -1.66 -6.63 -6.35
N ASN A 106 -2.07 -7.32 -5.29
CA ASN A 106 -2.96 -8.46 -5.38
C ASN A 106 -4.41 -8.01 -5.57
N ARG A 107 -5.05 -8.45 -6.65
CA ARG A 107 -6.45 -8.13 -7.01
C ARG A 107 -7.43 -9.23 -6.62
N GLU A 108 -6.92 -10.41 -6.26
CA GLU A 108 -7.76 -11.50 -5.78
C GLU A 108 -8.14 -11.29 -4.31
N HIS A 109 -9.12 -12.07 -3.84
CA HIS A 109 -9.52 -12.02 -2.44
C HIS A 109 -8.38 -12.52 -1.54
N HIS A 110 -7.89 -11.66 -0.68
CA HIS A 110 -6.84 -11.93 0.30
C HIS A 110 -7.00 -11.02 1.51
N HIS A 111 -6.17 -11.25 2.51
CA HIS A 111 -6.09 -10.46 3.73
C HIS A 111 -4.66 -9.98 3.96
N HIS A 112 -4.47 -9.10 4.92
CA HIS A 112 -3.15 -8.55 5.20
C HIS A 112 -2.69 -8.85 6.63
N PHE A 113 -1.43 -9.23 6.77
CA PHE A 113 -0.69 -9.13 8.01
C PHE A 113 0.13 -7.85 7.99
N VAL A 114 0.02 -7.08 9.07
CA VAL A 114 0.66 -5.77 9.22
C VAL A 114 1.65 -5.83 10.38
N CYS A 115 2.92 -5.61 10.10
CA CYS A 115 3.94 -5.49 11.14
C CYS A 115 3.91 -4.09 11.75
N LEU A 116 3.64 -4.00 13.04
CA LEU A 116 3.54 -2.73 13.76
C LEU A 116 4.91 -2.07 14.00
N SER A 117 6.00 -2.83 13.92
CA SER A 117 7.36 -2.33 14.14
C SER A 117 8.01 -1.79 12.86
N CYS A 118 8.15 -2.61 11.81
CA CYS A 118 8.80 -2.21 10.55
C CYS A 118 7.84 -1.77 9.45
N ARG A 119 6.53 -1.77 9.72
CA ARG A 119 5.44 -1.37 8.79
C ARG A 119 5.27 -2.26 7.55
N LYS A 120 5.97 -3.39 7.47
CA LYS A 120 5.81 -4.33 6.38
C LYS A 120 4.37 -4.86 6.34
N VAL A 121 3.79 -4.95 5.15
CA VAL A 121 2.51 -5.59 4.89
C VAL A 121 2.77 -6.85 4.09
N GLU A 122 2.14 -7.95 4.48
CA GLU A 122 2.24 -9.24 3.81
C GLU A 122 0.84 -9.77 3.50
N ASP A 123 0.67 -10.33 2.31
CA ASP A 123 -0.59 -10.93 1.88
C ASP A 123 -0.80 -12.28 2.57
N ILE A 124 -2.03 -12.49 3.02
CA ILE A 124 -2.50 -13.77 3.55
C ILE A 124 -3.60 -14.29 2.63
N PRO A 125 -3.33 -15.31 1.81
CA PRO A 125 -4.31 -15.84 0.86
C PRO A 125 -5.43 -16.65 1.53
N TYR A 126 -5.19 -17.17 2.73
CA TYR A 126 -6.18 -17.94 3.47
C TYR A 126 -7.20 -17.03 4.17
N CYS A 127 -8.47 -17.25 3.91
CA CYS A 127 -9.57 -16.45 4.47
C CYS A 127 -10.11 -17.03 5.79
N GLY A 128 -10.46 -18.33 5.83
CA GLY A 128 -11.00 -18.99 7.02
C GLY A 128 -12.34 -18.46 7.53
N ILE A 129 -13.07 -17.66 6.72
CA ILE A 129 -14.33 -17.00 7.12
C ILE A 129 -15.52 -17.97 7.24
N GLU A 130 -15.47 -19.13 6.60
CA GLU A 130 -16.60 -20.07 6.48
C GLU A 130 -17.12 -20.54 7.84
N ALA A 131 -16.24 -20.67 8.83
CA ALA A 131 -16.63 -21.03 10.18
C ALA A 131 -17.43 -19.93 10.86
N LEU A 132 -17.04 -18.67 10.66
CA LEU A 132 -17.74 -17.50 11.20
C LEU A 132 -19.07 -17.26 10.47
N GLU A 133 -19.15 -17.49 9.18
CA GLU A 133 -20.39 -17.41 8.40
C GLU A 133 -21.42 -18.41 8.90
N ARG A 134 -21.01 -19.65 9.13
CA ARG A 134 -21.88 -20.69 9.73
C ARG A 134 -22.34 -20.29 11.11
N GLU A 135 -21.46 -19.75 11.94
CA GLU A 135 -21.81 -19.31 13.29
C GLU A 135 -22.85 -18.18 13.27
N VAL A 136 -22.70 -17.19 12.39
CA VAL A 136 -23.70 -16.12 12.19
C VAL A 136 -25.04 -16.69 11.76
N SER A 137 -25.05 -17.59 10.79
CA SER A 137 -26.27 -18.23 10.29
C SER A 137 -26.99 -19.04 11.38
N LEU A 138 -26.23 -19.82 12.17
CA LEU A 138 -26.79 -20.62 13.26
C LEU A 138 -27.35 -19.77 14.41
N ARG A 139 -26.70 -18.67 14.77
CA ARG A 139 -27.11 -17.84 15.91
C ARG A 139 -28.32 -16.94 15.63
N ASN A 140 -28.40 -16.37 14.45
CA ASN A 140 -29.42 -15.37 14.16
C ASN A 140 -30.08 -15.50 12.78
N GLY A 141 -29.77 -16.57 12.02
CA GLY A 141 -30.26 -16.73 10.66
C GLY A 141 -29.67 -15.75 9.65
N GLY A 142 -28.62 -15.01 10.04
CA GLY A 142 -28.00 -13.97 9.21
C GLY A 142 -27.17 -14.55 8.05
N LYS A 143 -26.92 -13.68 7.05
CA LYS A 143 -26.01 -13.94 5.95
C LYS A 143 -24.90 -12.89 5.95
N VAL A 144 -23.64 -13.33 5.98
CA VAL A 144 -22.48 -12.44 5.80
C VAL A 144 -22.41 -12.02 4.34
N LEU A 145 -22.34 -10.71 4.08
CA LEU A 145 -22.24 -10.15 2.73
C LEU A 145 -20.82 -9.66 2.41
N SER A 146 -20.06 -9.30 3.45
CA SER A 146 -18.68 -8.86 3.32
C SER A 146 -17.96 -9.01 4.67
N HIS A 147 -16.64 -9.05 4.64
CA HIS A 147 -15.82 -9.05 5.85
C HIS A 147 -14.53 -8.27 5.62
N ILE A 148 -13.94 -7.81 6.71
CA ILE A 148 -12.61 -7.20 6.75
C ILE A 148 -11.78 -8.00 7.74
N LEU A 149 -10.68 -8.58 7.29
CA LEU A 149 -9.72 -9.27 8.15
C LEU A 149 -8.34 -8.66 7.95
N GLN A 150 -7.80 -8.11 9.01
CA GLN A 150 -6.43 -7.61 9.10
C GLN A 150 -5.80 -8.16 10.38
N LEU A 151 -4.62 -8.72 10.28
CA LEU A 151 -3.84 -9.19 11.42
C LEU A 151 -2.72 -8.20 11.72
N ASN A 152 -2.62 -7.75 12.96
CA ASN A 152 -1.58 -6.84 13.43
C ASN A 152 -0.61 -7.58 14.35
N GLY A 153 0.69 -7.40 14.17
CA GLY A 153 1.69 -8.07 14.98
C GLY A 153 3.12 -7.66 14.66
N LEU A 154 4.07 -8.54 14.94
CA LEU A 154 5.48 -8.38 14.59
C LEU A 154 5.86 -9.42 13.54
N CYS A 155 6.49 -9.02 12.45
CA CYS A 155 7.03 -9.98 11.48
C CYS A 155 8.19 -10.80 12.10
N GLY A 156 8.58 -11.90 11.44
CA GLY A 156 9.60 -12.81 11.96
C GLY A 156 10.94 -12.13 12.27
N GLY A 157 11.33 -11.10 11.49
CA GLY A 157 12.52 -10.28 11.73
C GLY A 157 12.39 -9.44 13.00
N CYS A 158 11.30 -8.67 13.13
CA CYS A 158 11.07 -7.79 14.28
C CYS A 158 10.83 -8.57 15.57
N SER A 159 10.16 -9.71 15.50
CA SER A 159 9.95 -10.58 16.66
C SER A 159 11.27 -11.12 17.24
N LYS A 160 12.23 -11.46 16.37
CA LYS A 160 13.56 -11.96 16.80
C LYS A 160 14.48 -10.84 17.30
N SER A 161 14.35 -9.63 16.74
CA SER A 161 15.21 -8.48 17.11
C SER A 161 14.70 -7.69 18.31
N GLY A 162 13.65 -8.14 18.99
CA GLY A 162 13.05 -7.43 20.13
C GLY A 162 12.31 -6.14 19.71
N GLY A 163 11.81 -6.10 18.47
CA GLY A 163 11.03 -4.98 17.96
C GLY A 163 9.83 -4.70 18.85
N ASN A 164 9.56 -3.42 19.09
CA ASN A 164 8.41 -2.96 19.88
C ASN A 164 7.28 -2.55 18.93
N PRO A 165 6.01 -2.94 19.19
CA PRO A 165 4.85 -2.52 18.41
C PRO A 165 4.50 -1.05 18.58
#